data_fd86181e5c30f1d73c0c81fc113c8eff
#
_entry.id   fd86181e5c30f1d73c0c81fc113c8eff
#
_cell.length_a   1.000
_cell.length_b   1.000
_cell.length_c   1.000
_cell.angle_alpha   90.00
_cell.angle_beta   90.00
_cell.angle_gamma   90.00
#
_symmetry.space_group_name_H-M   'P 1'
#
loop_
_entity.id
_entity.type
_entity.pdbx_description
1 polymer ?
#
loop_
_entity_poly.entity_id
_entity_poly.type
_entity_poly.pdbx_seq_one_letter_code
_entity_poly.pdbx_strand_id
1 'polypeptide(L)'
;MSQGILITASKVATPFKSELLSALASPRFSSRPPHLVGILATKKEDARTYAEFTKKACETLGITYELRLVGEAREGMDGEGVGIEVEEAILEANEDPDVDGMMVYYPIYGGRQDQYLQSVVSPQKDVEGLNHQFLFNLYHNVRFINPLTLRPIPASHFPEPLPSKSGNNSKDEDVAPEGTVKSILPCTPLAIVKVLEHIGVYNKLLAYGDRARGKVITIINRSEVVGRPLAALLANDGARVISVDLDSIVEFSKRPSKSVEGKKSSASPHHITTPLPDMTLHKALSFSDVVISAVPVDSFKVPTKELKDGCVCVNVAGEKNFEADVRDRASIYVPSVGVMTITMLQRNLLRLCEYRDMIKKQEASL
;
A
#
# COMPACT_ATOMS: atom_id res chain seq x y z
N MET A 1 -33.68 -0.96 10.98
CA MET A 1 -32.80 -1.70 10.02
C MET A 1 -31.66 -2.33 10.83
N SER A 2 -31.15 -3.50 10.44
CA SER A 2 -30.00 -4.10 11.12
C SER A 2 -28.76 -3.27 10.85
N GLN A 3 -27.94 -3.02 11.89
CA GLN A 3 -26.67 -2.32 11.72
C GLN A 3 -25.72 -3.10 10.79
N GLY A 4 -24.94 -2.38 9.98
CA GLY A 4 -23.93 -2.96 9.13
C GLY A 4 -22.87 -3.77 9.90
N ILE A 5 -22.15 -4.62 9.19
CA ILE A 5 -21.18 -5.55 9.77
C ILE A 5 -19.89 -4.80 10.11
N LEU A 6 -19.38 -5.03 11.33
CA LEU A 6 -18.05 -4.58 11.73
C LEU A 6 -17.02 -5.66 11.35
N ILE A 7 -15.99 -5.28 10.58
CA ILE A 7 -14.89 -6.17 10.22
C ILE A 7 -13.57 -5.61 10.76
N THR A 8 -12.87 -6.41 11.56
CA THR A 8 -11.56 -6.03 12.10
C THR A 8 -10.43 -6.44 11.17
N ALA A 9 -9.41 -5.60 11.05
CA ALA A 9 -8.21 -5.90 10.27
C ALA A 9 -7.51 -7.20 10.73
N SER A 10 -7.60 -7.52 12.02
CA SER A 10 -7.02 -8.76 12.57
C SER A 10 -7.62 -10.01 11.94
N LYS A 11 -8.94 -10.03 11.70
CA LYS A 11 -9.63 -11.14 11.04
C LYS A 11 -9.15 -11.30 9.60
N VAL A 12 -8.99 -10.18 8.88
CA VAL A 12 -8.51 -10.17 7.50
C VAL A 12 -7.04 -10.60 7.43
N ALA A 13 -6.21 -10.26 8.40
CA ALA A 13 -4.79 -10.57 8.44
C ALA A 13 -4.49 -12.06 8.73
N THR A 14 -5.42 -12.81 9.32
CA THR A 14 -5.19 -14.20 9.75
C THR A 14 -4.62 -15.10 8.64
N PRO A 15 -5.19 -15.21 7.44
CA PRO A 15 -4.64 -16.08 6.39
C PRO A 15 -3.24 -15.64 5.93
N PHE A 16 -2.98 -14.34 5.88
CA PHE A 16 -1.66 -13.82 5.51
C PHE A 16 -0.60 -14.10 6.57
N LYS A 17 -0.96 -14.04 7.86
CA LYS A 17 -0.07 -14.43 8.95
C LYS A 17 0.27 -15.92 8.88
N SER A 18 -0.67 -16.78 8.54
CA SER A 18 -0.43 -18.20 8.34
C SER A 18 0.50 -18.45 7.15
N GLU A 19 0.33 -17.70 6.04
CA GLU A 19 1.24 -17.73 4.88
C GLU A 19 2.67 -17.33 5.29
N LEU A 20 2.82 -16.24 6.05
CA LEU A 20 4.10 -15.77 6.55
C LEU A 20 4.78 -16.77 7.47
N LEU A 21 4.06 -17.34 8.43
CA LEU A 21 4.58 -18.37 9.33
C LEU A 21 5.07 -19.60 8.55
N SER A 22 4.31 -20.04 7.55
CA SER A 22 4.70 -21.18 6.71
C SER A 22 5.96 -20.87 5.90
N ALA A 23 6.09 -19.65 5.37
CA ALA A 23 7.29 -19.24 4.65
C ALA A 23 8.52 -19.14 5.57
N LEU A 24 8.36 -18.57 6.75
CA LEU A 24 9.43 -18.42 7.75
C LEU A 24 9.89 -19.77 8.34
N ALA A 25 9.04 -20.78 8.37
CA ALA A 25 9.41 -22.13 8.79
C ALA A 25 10.29 -22.87 7.76
N SER A 26 10.51 -22.31 6.57
CA SER A 26 11.36 -22.93 5.54
C SER A 26 12.84 -22.98 5.96
N PRO A 27 13.63 -23.97 5.46
CA PRO A 27 15.06 -24.07 5.75
C PRO A 27 15.85 -22.78 5.49
N ARG A 28 15.40 -21.98 4.54
CA ARG A 28 15.98 -20.68 4.19
C ARG A 28 16.08 -19.72 5.37
N PHE A 29 15.02 -19.65 6.19
CA PHE A 29 14.95 -18.72 7.32
C PHE A 29 15.27 -19.37 8.67
N SER A 30 15.41 -20.68 8.73
CA SER A 30 15.75 -21.41 9.97
C SER A 30 17.16 -21.07 10.48
N SER A 31 18.12 -20.84 9.57
CA SER A 31 19.50 -20.52 9.93
C SER A 31 19.72 -19.01 10.14
N ARG A 32 18.95 -18.18 9.45
CA ARG A 32 19.02 -16.72 9.52
C ARG A 32 17.62 -16.12 9.32
N PRO A 33 16.92 -15.78 10.42
CA PRO A 33 15.65 -15.06 10.34
C PRO A 33 15.81 -13.74 9.60
N PRO A 34 14.78 -13.26 8.88
CA PRO A 34 14.82 -11.93 8.26
C PRO A 34 15.03 -10.86 9.31
N HIS A 35 15.85 -9.86 8.99
CA HIS A 35 16.15 -8.73 9.86
C HIS A 35 15.54 -7.43 9.31
N LEU A 36 14.65 -6.85 10.09
CA LEU A 36 13.97 -5.57 9.81
C LEU A 36 14.48 -4.48 10.74
N VAL A 37 14.92 -3.38 10.18
CA VAL A 37 15.29 -2.16 10.92
C VAL A 37 14.13 -1.15 10.84
N GLY A 38 13.72 -0.62 12.00
CA GLY A 38 12.82 0.53 12.10
C GLY A 38 13.61 1.78 12.49
N ILE A 39 13.44 2.87 11.76
CA ILE A 39 14.10 4.16 12.06
C ILE A 39 13.04 5.14 12.57
N LEU A 40 13.14 5.52 13.83
CA LEU A 40 12.22 6.44 14.52
C LEU A 40 12.93 7.74 14.88
N ALA A 41 12.50 8.86 14.29
CA ALA A 41 13.11 10.17 14.48
C ALA A 41 12.24 11.18 15.24
N THR A 42 11.06 10.79 15.71
CA THR A 42 10.09 11.67 16.38
C THR A 42 9.82 11.23 17.81
N LYS A 43 9.52 12.20 18.69
CA LYS A 43 9.07 11.94 20.07
C LYS A 43 7.56 11.68 20.18
N LYS A 44 6.81 11.75 19.07
CA LYS A 44 5.36 11.55 19.09
C LYS A 44 4.97 10.19 19.63
N GLU A 45 4.06 10.18 20.60
CA GLU A 45 3.63 8.97 21.30
C GLU A 45 2.94 7.95 20.38
N ASP A 46 2.17 8.42 19.41
CA ASP A 46 1.53 7.58 18.38
C ASP A 46 2.56 6.82 17.52
N ALA A 47 3.64 7.48 17.11
CA ALA A 47 4.73 6.86 16.36
C ALA A 47 5.49 5.82 17.21
N ARG A 48 5.75 6.13 18.49
CA ARG A 48 6.37 5.18 19.43
C ARG A 48 5.48 3.96 19.66
N THR A 49 4.20 4.17 19.92
CA THR A 49 3.22 3.10 20.08
C THR A 49 3.16 2.22 18.83
N TYR A 50 3.21 2.83 17.63
CA TYR A 50 3.22 2.07 16.37
C TYR A 50 4.52 1.29 16.20
N ALA A 51 5.67 1.83 16.60
CA ALA A 51 6.95 1.13 16.57
C ALA A 51 6.97 -0.09 17.51
N GLU A 52 6.48 0.04 18.74
CA GLU A 52 6.34 -1.06 19.69
C GLU A 52 5.39 -2.15 19.18
N PHE A 53 4.28 -1.76 18.56
CA PHE A 53 3.34 -2.70 17.97
C PHE A 53 3.97 -3.45 16.78
N THR A 54 4.76 -2.75 15.94
CA THR A 54 5.50 -3.37 14.82
C THR A 54 6.53 -4.36 15.34
N LYS A 55 7.31 -3.99 16.37
CA LYS A 55 8.29 -4.85 17.03
C LYS A 55 7.64 -6.15 17.49
N LYS A 56 6.60 -6.03 18.30
CA LYS A 56 5.86 -7.19 18.82
C LYS A 56 5.30 -8.09 17.72
N ALA A 57 4.80 -7.49 16.63
CA ALA A 57 4.28 -8.24 15.49
C ALA A 57 5.39 -9.00 14.73
N CYS A 58 6.60 -8.44 14.62
CA CYS A 58 7.76 -9.08 14.02
C CYS A 58 8.27 -10.24 14.89
N GLU A 59 8.47 -9.99 16.17
CA GLU A 59 8.91 -11.00 17.14
C GLU A 59 7.97 -12.21 17.21
N THR A 60 6.65 -11.97 17.14
CA THR A 60 5.62 -13.02 17.13
C THR A 60 5.77 -13.97 15.93
N LEU A 61 6.28 -13.49 14.80
CA LEU A 61 6.53 -14.27 13.59
C LEU A 61 7.95 -14.84 13.51
N GLY A 62 8.84 -14.49 14.45
CA GLY A 62 10.25 -14.88 14.40
C GLY A 62 11.10 -14.03 13.46
N ILE A 63 10.65 -12.82 13.13
CA ILE A 63 11.42 -11.82 12.38
C ILE A 63 12.25 -11.03 13.40
N THR A 64 13.55 -10.90 13.17
CA THR A 64 14.42 -10.03 13.97
C THR A 64 14.05 -8.58 13.71
N TYR A 65 13.82 -7.81 14.78
CA TYR A 65 13.48 -6.39 14.66
C TYR A 65 14.40 -5.54 15.51
N GLU A 66 15.04 -4.55 14.87
CA GLU A 66 15.88 -3.54 15.51
C GLU A 66 15.23 -2.17 15.37
N LEU A 67 15.03 -1.45 16.48
CA LEU A 67 14.54 -0.07 16.46
C LEU A 67 15.72 0.89 16.67
N ARG A 68 16.04 1.69 15.65
CA ARG A 68 17.03 2.76 15.71
C ARG A 68 16.34 4.08 16.05
N LEU A 69 16.68 4.63 17.21
CA LEU A 69 16.22 5.96 17.63
C LEU A 69 17.22 7.00 17.16
N VAL A 70 16.76 7.98 16.37
CA VAL A 70 17.59 9.05 15.80
C VAL A 70 16.94 10.41 16.02
N GLY A 71 17.69 11.47 15.86
CA GLY A 71 17.18 12.83 15.99
C GLY A 71 16.46 13.07 17.31
N GLU A 72 15.29 13.67 17.26
CA GLU A 72 14.48 13.97 18.45
C GLU A 72 14.07 12.75 19.26
N ALA A 73 14.04 11.56 18.67
CA ALA A 73 13.68 10.34 19.40
C ALA A 73 14.76 9.91 20.40
N ARG A 74 16.01 10.38 20.25
CA ARG A 74 17.07 10.23 21.26
C ARG A 74 16.86 11.18 22.42
N GLU A 75 16.93 10.68 23.63
CA GLU A 75 16.88 11.53 24.82
C GLU A 75 18.12 12.43 24.89
N GLY A 76 17.92 13.75 25.02
CA GLY A 76 18.98 14.73 25.27
C GLY A 76 19.59 15.41 24.04
N MET A 77 19.11 15.18 22.83
CA MET A 77 19.50 15.93 21.64
C MET A 77 18.44 16.97 21.28
N ASP A 78 18.63 18.19 21.77
CA ASP A 78 17.93 19.38 21.26
C ASP A 78 18.90 20.05 20.27
N GLY A 79 18.56 20.10 18.96
CA GLY A 79 19.35 20.93 18.08
C GLY A 79 19.44 20.58 16.60
N GLU A 80 20.21 21.42 15.92
CA GLU A 80 20.56 21.33 14.50
C GLU A 80 21.24 19.99 14.19
N GLY A 81 20.84 19.31 13.12
CA GLY A 81 21.43 18.03 12.70
C GLY A 81 20.47 16.83 12.64
N VAL A 82 19.27 16.98 13.14
CA VAL A 82 18.26 15.89 13.14
C VAL A 82 18.07 15.26 11.76
N GLY A 83 18.11 16.05 10.68
CA GLY A 83 17.97 15.56 9.32
C GLY A 83 19.14 14.71 8.84
N ILE A 84 20.35 15.11 9.19
CA ILE A 84 21.58 14.39 8.83
C ILE A 84 21.59 13.02 9.51
N GLU A 85 21.29 12.95 10.80
CA GLU A 85 21.26 11.68 11.54
C GLU A 85 20.23 10.67 10.95
N VAL A 86 19.09 11.12 10.49
CA VAL A 86 18.09 10.24 9.84
C VAL A 86 18.64 9.67 8.54
N GLU A 87 19.25 10.52 7.70
CA GLU A 87 19.84 10.09 6.44
C GLU A 87 21.02 9.14 6.67
N GLU A 88 21.90 9.44 7.63
CA GLU A 88 23.00 8.56 8.02
C GLU A 88 22.50 7.18 8.45
N ALA A 89 21.48 7.12 9.31
CA ALA A 89 20.88 5.86 9.76
C ALA A 89 20.28 5.04 8.61
N ILE A 90 19.70 5.72 7.61
CA ILE A 90 19.21 5.07 6.39
C ILE A 90 20.38 4.52 5.56
N LEU A 91 21.45 5.31 5.37
CA LEU A 91 22.63 4.90 4.61
C LEU A 91 23.35 3.72 5.27
N GLU A 92 23.54 3.77 6.58
CA GLU A 92 24.11 2.65 7.34
C GLU A 92 23.28 1.37 7.16
N ALA A 93 21.95 1.47 7.28
CA ALA A 93 21.08 0.33 7.08
C ALA A 93 21.06 -0.16 5.61
N ASN A 94 21.26 0.74 4.63
CA ASN A 94 21.42 0.37 3.22
C ASN A 94 22.68 -0.48 2.98
N GLU A 95 23.79 -0.13 3.62
CA GLU A 95 25.09 -0.77 3.44
C GLU A 95 25.24 -2.06 4.25
N ASP A 96 24.50 -2.20 5.35
CA ASP A 96 24.59 -3.35 6.24
C ASP A 96 24.05 -4.63 5.56
N PRO A 97 24.89 -5.65 5.26
CA PRO A 97 24.48 -6.88 4.60
C PRO A 97 23.55 -7.75 5.46
N ASP A 98 23.50 -7.52 6.77
CA ASP A 98 22.65 -8.26 7.70
C ASP A 98 21.24 -7.68 7.81
N VAL A 99 20.99 -6.49 7.29
CA VAL A 99 19.66 -5.87 7.21
C VAL A 99 18.96 -6.32 5.92
N ASP A 100 17.82 -6.98 6.07
CA ASP A 100 16.99 -7.48 4.95
C ASP A 100 15.94 -6.48 4.49
N GLY A 101 15.55 -5.57 5.37
CA GLY A 101 14.61 -4.51 5.07
C GLY A 101 14.62 -3.41 6.12
N MET A 102 14.12 -2.23 5.73
CA MET A 102 13.95 -1.13 6.66
C MET A 102 12.62 -0.43 6.46
N MET A 103 12.13 0.18 7.53
CA MET A 103 11.02 1.13 7.52
C MET A 103 11.41 2.39 8.27
N VAL A 104 10.88 3.52 7.83
CA VAL A 104 11.08 4.82 8.46
C VAL A 104 9.74 5.37 8.92
N TYR A 105 9.64 5.78 10.17
CA TYR A 105 8.36 6.24 10.73
C TYR A 105 8.06 7.68 10.29
N TYR A 106 7.39 7.81 9.16
CA TYR A 106 6.92 9.08 8.61
C TYR A 106 5.59 9.53 9.25
N PRO A 107 5.28 10.86 9.30
CA PRO A 107 6.12 11.96 8.84
C PRO A 107 7.21 12.35 9.85
N ILE A 108 8.38 12.74 9.34
CA ILE A 108 9.48 13.31 10.13
C ILE A 108 9.44 14.84 9.99
N TYR A 109 9.74 15.33 8.79
CA TYR A 109 9.75 16.76 8.45
C TYR A 109 8.54 17.18 7.63
N GLY A 110 7.87 16.20 7.02
CA GLY A 110 6.79 16.40 6.07
C GLY A 110 7.24 16.83 4.67
N GLY A 111 6.31 16.78 3.73
CA GLY A 111 6.49 17.30 2.39
C GLY A 111 7.66 16.69 1.61
N ARG A 112 8.46 17.58 0.97
CA ARG A 112 9.54 17.16 0.05
C ARG A 112 10.73 16.51 0.75
N GLN A 113 10.99 16.86 2.01
CA GLN A 113 12.10 16.28 2.77
C GLN A 113 11.84 14.80 3.05
N ASP A 114 10.62 14.44 3.46
CA ASP A 114 10.25 13.03 3.65
C ASP A 114 10.32 12.26 2.33
N GLN A 115 9.90 12.86 1.20
CA GLN A 115 10.01 12.24 -0.13
C GLN A 115 11.47 12.00 -0.53
N TYR A 116 12.36 12.91 -0.18
CA TYR A 116 13.81 12.72 -0.38
C TYR A 116 14.30 11.52 0.42
N LEU A 117 14.01 11.45 1.72
CA LEU A 117 14.41 10.33 2.57
C LEU A 117 13.85 8.98 2.09
N GLN A 118 12.60 8.95 1.61
CA GLN A 118 12.02 7.76 0.97
C GLN A 118 12.82 7.31 -0.26
N SER A 119 13.43 8.24 -1.00
CA SER A 119 14.28 7.94 -2.15
C SER A 119 15.70 7.51 -1.76
N VAL A 120 16.18 7.88 -0.57
CA VAL A 120 17.47 7.43 -0.02
C VAL A 120 17.42 5.96 0.42
N VAL A 121 16.27 5.49 0.89
CA VAL A 121 16.06 4.06 1.21
C VAL A 121 16.32 3.21 -0.03
N SER A 122 17.24 2.23 0.07
CA SER A 122 17.52 1.30 -1.02
C SER A 122 16.26 0.53 -1.43
N PRO A 123 15.88 0.50 -2.71
CA PRO A 123 14.73 -0.29 -3.15
C PRO A 123 14.83 -1.78 -2.78
N GLN A 124 16.05 -2.30 -2.61
CA GLN A 124 16.28 -3.68 -2.18
C GLN A 124 15.97 -3.92 -0.69
N LYS A 125 15.72 -2.85 0.08
CA LYS A 125 15.41 -2.91 1.52
C LYS A 125 14.13 -2.15 1.89
N ASP A 126 13.44 -1.53 0.92
CA ASP A 126 12.23 -0.74 1.11
C ASP A 126 10.99 -1.64 1.33
N VAL A 127 10.71 -1.98 2.58
CA VAL A 127 9.52 -2.78 2.93
C VAL A 127 8.23 -1.97 2.87
N GLU A 128 8.32 -0.64 2.91
CA GLU A 128 7.16 0.25 2.84
C GLU A 128 6.67 0.44 1.41
N GLY A 129 7.55 0.26 0.42
CA GLY A 129 7.24 0.44 -1.00
C GLY A 129 7.08 1.91 -1.40
N LEU A 130 7.73 2.83 -0.69
CA LEU A 130 7.64 4.28 -0.89
C LEU A 130 8.79 4.84 -1.75
N ASN A 131 9.82 4.03 -2.05
CA ASN A 131 10.87 4.45 -2.97
C ASN A 131 10.27 4.81 -4.34
N HIS A 132 10.80 5.86 -4.96
CA HIS A 132 10.33 6.40 -6.23
C HIS A 132 10.23 5.34 -7.35
N GLN A 133 11.11 4.33 -7.35
CA GLN A 133 11.06 3.25 -8.34
C GLN A 133 9.82 2.38 -8.19
N PHE A 134 9.42 2.03 -6.97
CA PHE A 134 8.19 1.25 -6.74
C PHE A 134 6.94 2.10 -6.97
N LEU A 135 6.96 3.38 -6.60
CA LEU A 135 5.86 4.30 -6.93
C LEU A 135 5.72 4.49 -8.45
N PHE A 136 6.83 4.60 -9.19
CA PHE A 136 6.80 4.64 -10.65
C PHE A 136 6.13 3.38 -11.23
N ASN A 137 6.53 2.20 -10.77
CA ASN A 137 5.94 0.94 -11.19
C ASN A 137 4.42 0.89 -10.90
N LEU A 138 4.02 1.32 -9.70
CA LEU A 138 2.62 1.39 -9.31
C LEU A 138 1.81 2.32 -10.22
N TYR A 139 2.29 3.54 -10.43
CA TYR A 139 1.58 4.54 -11.25
C TYR A 139 1.48 4.12 -12.72
N HIS A 140 2.48 3.42 -13.25
CA HIS A 140 2.47 2.90 -14.62
C HIS A 140 1.86 1.49 -14.73
N ASN A 141 1.27 0.96 -13.63
CA ASN A 141 0.67 -0.37 -13.59
C ASN A 141 1.64 -1.50 -13.95
N VAL A 142 2.93 -1.33 -13.65
CA VAL A 142 3.98 -2.34 -13.82
C VAL A 142 3.92 -3.31 -12.65
N ARG A 143 3.47 -4.55 -12.90
CA ARG A 143 3.21 -5.54 -11.85
C ARG A 143 4.34 -6.55 -11.67
N PHE A 144 5.05 -6.87 -12.75
CA PHE A 144 6.15 -7.82 -12.79
C PHE A 144 7.42 -7.13 -13.27
N ILE A 145 8.51 -7.37 -12.56
CA ILE A 145 9.80 -6.69 -12.78
C ILE A 145 10.95 -7.68 -12.71
N ASN A 146 12.05 -7.33 -13.32
CA ASN A 146 13.33 -8.00 -13.07
C ASN A 146 13.82 -7.56 -11.66
N PRO A 147 14.22 -8.49 -10.77
CA PRO A 147 14.61 -8.14 -9.40
C PRO A 147 15.87 -7.29 -9.30
N LEU A 148 16.80 -7.39 -10.27
CA LEU A 148 18.04 -6.63 -10.29
C LEU A 148 17.82 -5.18 -10.77
N THR A 149 17.11 -5.01 -11.90
CA THR A 149 16.92 -3.70 -12.52
C THR A 149 15.69 -2.95 -12.01
N LEU A 150 14.78 -3.66 -11.34
CA LEU A 150 13.46 -3.20 -10.88
C LEU A 150 12.56 -2.65 -11.99
N ARG A 151 12.88 -2.98 -13.25
CA ARG A 151 12.16 -2.55 -14.45
C ARG A 151 11.36 -3.71 -15.05
N PRO A 152 10.29 -3.42 -15.81
CA PRO A 152 9.60 -4.46 -16.56
C PRO A 152 10.55 -5.13 -17.55
N ILE A 153 10.40 -6.44 -17.71
CA ILE A 153 11.10 -7.16 -18.78
C ILE A 153 10.31 -6.93 -20.07
N PRO A 154 10.97 -6.53 -21.17
CA PRO A 154 10.29 -6.35 -22.44
C PRO A 154 9.58 -7.63 -22.90
N ALA A 155 8.38 -7.50 -23.47
CA ALA A 155 7.59 -8.65 -23.93
C ALA A 155 8.34 -9.55 -24.95
N SER A 156 9.31 -9.00 -25.67
CA SER A 156 10.17 -9.73 -26.62
C SER A 156 11.10 -10.76 -25.97
N HIS A 157 11.28 -10.72 -24.63
CA HIS A 157 12.10 -11.68 -23.90
C HIS A 157 11.28 -12.89 -23.39
N PHE A 158 9.96 -12.89 -23.58
CA PHE A 158 9.14 -14.05 -23.24
C PHE A 158 8.95 -14.92 -24.50
N PRO A 159 9.21 -16.24 -24.40
CA PRO A 159 9.09 -17.16 -25.56
C PRO A 159 7.63 -17.32 -26.03
N GLU A 160 6.67 -16.99 -25.20
CA GLU A 160 5.25 -16.91 -25.57
C GLU A 160 4.68 -15.53 -25.18
N PRO A 161 3.68 -15.03 -25.96
CA PRO A 161 2.98 -13.81 -25.55
C PRO A 161 2.45 -14.00 -24.13
N LEU A 162 2.67 -13.02 -23.27
CA LEU A 162 1.97 -12.95 -21.97
C LEU A 162 0.51 -13.29 -22.22
N PRO A 163 -0.13 -14.22 -21.46
CA PRO A 163 -1.45 -14.74 -21.77
C PRO A 163 -2.41 -13.61 -22.07
N SER A 164 -2.77 -13.52 -23.34
CA SER A 164 -3.72 -12.55 -23.82
C SER A 164 -5.11 -12.97 -23.36
N LYS A 165 -5.91 -12.03 -23.04
CA LYS A 165 -7.27 -11.90 -22.54
C LYS A 165 -8.33 -12.94 -22.94
N SER A 166 -8.01 -14.15 -23.35
CA SER A 166 -9.03 -15.13 -23.74
C SER A 166 -8.62 -16.55 -23.31
N GLY A 167 -9.20 -16.97 -22.21
CA GLY A 167 -9.16 -18.37 -21.81
C GLY A 167 -9.29 -18.57 -20.29
N ASN A 168 -10.26 -19.26 -19.90
CA ASN A 168 -10.81 -19.74 -18.63
C ASN A 168 -9.88 -20.15 -17.47
N ASN A 169 -8.71 -19.53 -17.24
CA ASN A 169 -7.84 -19.86 -16.10
C ASN A 169 -7.47 -18.60 -15.29
N SER A 170 -8.38 -18.19 -14.42
CA SER A 170 -8.20 -17.05 -13.50
C SER A 170 -7.15 -17.25 -12.40
N LYS A 171 -6.47 -18.41 -12.33
CA LYS A 171 -5.44 -18.71 -11.33
C LYS A 171 -4.03 -18.31 -11.76
N ASP A 172 -3.74 -18.29 -13.06
CA ASP A 172 -2.38 -18.12 -13.57
C ASP A 172 -1.95 -16.66 -13.79
N GLU A 173 -2.92 -15.74 -13.94
CA GLU A 173 -2.63 -14.31 -14.19
C GLU A 173 -1.97 -13.60 -12.98
N ASP A 174 -2.06 -14.14 -11.79
CA ASP A 174 -1.45 -13.58 -10.56
C ASP A 174 -0.08 -14.19 -10.24
N VAL A 175 0.44 -15.09 -11.07
CA VAL A 175 1.76 -15.70 -10.93
C VAL A 175 2.78 -14.86 -11.71
N ALA A 176 3.93 -14.61 -11.08
CA ALA A 176 5.02 -13.90 -11.76
C ALA A 176 5.60 -14.79 -12.87
N PRO A 177 5.77 -14.26 -14.11
CA PRO A 177 6.46 -14.96 -15.18
C PRO A 177 7.87 -15.37 -14.77
N GLU A 178 8.41 -16.44 -15.38
CA GLU A 178 9.76 -16.91 -15.10
C GLU A 178 10.80 -15.80 -15.25
N GLY A 179 11.75 -15.72 -14.32
CA GLY A 179 12.77 -14.66 -14.28
C GLY A 179 12.27 -13.30 -13.78
N THR A 180 11.00 -13.19 -13.40
CA THR A 180 10.43 -11.97 -12.83
C THR A 180 9.94 -12.15 -11.39
N VAL A 181 9.71 -11.02 -10.74
CA VAL A 181 9.09 -10.93 -9.42
C VAL A 181 7.95 -9.92 -9.45
N LYS A 182 6.99 -10.03 -8.50
CA LYS A 182 5.99 -8.98 -8.32
C LYS A 182 6.64 -7.73 -7.76
N SER A 183 6.37 -6.57 -8.34
CA SER A 183 6.81 -5.29 -7.77
C SER A 183 6.34 -5.13 -6.31
N ILE A 184 7.19 -4.55 -5.48
CA ILE A 184 6.77 -4.10 -4.15
C ILE A 184 5.69 -3.02 -4.31
N LEU A 185 4.72 -3.02 -3.44
CA LEU A 185 3.64 -2.03 -3.37
C LEU A 185 3.64 -1.36 -1.99
N PRO A 186 3.26 -0.09 -1.90
CA PRO A 186 3.11 0.58 -0.61
C PRO A 186 2.26 -0.22 0.35
N CYS A 187 2.79 -0.52 1.54
CA CYS A 187 2.21 -1.50 2.47
C CYS A 187 0.79 -1.11 2.94
N THR A 188 0.51 0.17 3.23
CA THR A 188 -0.82 0.63 3.64
C THR A 188 -1.84 0.58 2.50
N PRO A 189 -1.58 1.11 1.29
CA PRO A 189 -2.43 0.89 0.12
C PRO A 189 -2.69 -0.59 -0.16
N LEU A 190 -1.67 -1.43 -0.12
CA LEU A 190 -1.82 -2.88 -0.32
C LEU A 190 -2.70 -3.52 0.75
N ALA A 191 -2.55 -3.13 2.02
CA ALA A 191 -3.39 -3.59 3.11
C ALA A 191 -4.87 -3.27 2.88
N ILE A 192 -5.17 -2.06 2.43
CA ILE A 192 -6.54 -1.64 2.11
C ILE A 192 -7.10 -2.47 0.95
N VAL A 193 -6.33 -2.67 -0.12
CA VAL A 193 -6.76 -3.54 -1.24
C VAL A 193 -7.07 -4.95 -0.75
N LYS A 194 -6.23 -5.54 0.12
CA LYS A 194 -6.48 -6.89 0.68
C LYS A 194 -7.71 -6.94 1.58
N VAL A 195 -8.01 -5.87 2.30
CA VAL A 195 -9.28 -5.72 3.02
C VAL A 195 -10.46 -5.71 2.03
N LEU A 196 -10.39 -4.90 0.97
CA LEU A 196 -11.45 -4.80 -0.05
C LEU A 196 -11.65 -6.12 -0.81
N GLU A 197 -10.59 -6.87 -1.08
CA GLU A 197 -10.68 -8.23 -1.65
C GLU A 197 -11.40 -9.19 -0.70
N HIS A 198 -11.05 -9.16 0.60
CA HIS A 198 -11.63 -10.05 1.62
C HIS A 198 -13.13 -9.83 1.80
N ILE A 199 -13.57 -8.57 1.79
CA ILE A 199 -14.98 -8.20 1.98
C ILE A 199 -15.81 -8.26 0.68
N GLY A 200 -15.23 -8.73 -0.44
CA GLY A 200 -15.94 -8.98 -1.69
C GLY A 200 -16.21 -7.73 -2.55
N VAL A 201 -15.48 -6.62 -2.34
CA VAL A 201 -15.53 -5.46 -3.25
C VAL A 201 -14.91 -5.82 -4.60
N TYR A 202 -13.86 -6.63 -4.60
CA TYR A 202 -13.20 -7.14 -5.79
C TYR A 202 -13.95 -8.35 -6.36
N ASN A 203 -14.31 -8.29 -7.64
CA ASN A 203 -14.95 -9.41 -8.35
C ASN A 203 -13.89 -10.33 -8.95
N LYS A 204 -13.71 -11.51 -8.37
CA LYS A 204 -12.73 -12.52 -8.81
C LYS A 204 -13.05 -13.16 -10.17
N LEU A 205 -14.26 -12.97 -10.70
CA LEU A 205 -14.65 -13.44 -12.04
C LEU A 205 -14.14 -12.52 -13.15
N LEU A 206 -13.74 -11.29 -12.81
CA LEU A 206 -13.12 -10.38 -13.76
C LEU A 206 -11.63 -10.65 -13.89
N ALA A 207 -11.06 -10.30 -15.05
CA ALA A 207 -9.65 -10.44 -15.33
C ALA A 207 -8.78 -9.70 -14.30
N TYR A 208 -7.58 -10.23 -14.04
CA TYR A 208 -6.59 -9.58 -13.19
C TYR A 208 -6.30 -8.16 -13.70
N GLY A 209 -6.31 -7.18 -12.80
CA GLY A 209 -6.19 -5.77 -13.16
C GLY A 209 -7.51 -5.07 -13.56
N ASP A 210 -8.65 -5.79 -13.51
CA ASP A 210 -9.98 -5.22 -13.74
C ASP A 210 -11.00 -5.65 -12.66
N ARG A 211 -10.53 -6.29 -11.59
CA ARG A 211 -11.40 -6.89 -10.55
C ARG A 211 -12.20 -5.89 -9.73
N ALA A 212 -11.82 -4.61 -9.72
CA ALA A 212 -12.58 -3.51 -9.11
C ALA A 212 -13.45 -2.75 -10.12
N ARG A 213 -13.57 -3.23 -11.37
CA ARG A 213 -14.37 -2.59 -12.41
C ARG A 213 -15.85 -2.49 -12.01
N GLY A 214 -16.41 -1.31 -12.27
CA GLY A 214 -17.80 -0.98 -11.94
C GLY A 214 -17.99 -0.47 -10.51
N LYS A 215 -16.94 -0.40 -9.71
CA LYS A 215 -16.97 0.21 -8.37
C LYS A 215 -16.61 1.68 -8.43
N VAL A 216 -17.35 2.50 -7.68
CA VAL A 216 -17.01 3.89 -7.40
C VAL A 216 -16.48 3.97 -5.98
N ILE A 217 -15.26 4.48 -5.82
CA ILE A 217 -14.55 4.55 -4.54
C ILE A 217 -14.14 5.99 -4.27
N THR A 218 -14.57 6.54 -3.13
CA THR A 218 -14.08 7.84 -2.66
C THR A 218 -12.98 7.65 -1.65
N ILE A 219 -11.84 8.34 -1.86
CA ILE A 219 -10.71 8.41 -0.94
C ILE A 219 -10.57 9.84 -0.45
N ILE A 220 -10.56 10.03 0.86
CA ILE A 220 -10.45 11.35 1.52
C ILE A 220 -9.05 11.47 2.13
N ASN A 221 -8.32 12.48 1.77
CA ASN A 221 -6.90 12.76 1.95
C ASN A 221 -6.02 12.07 0.86
N ARG A 222 -5.33 12.90 0.07
CA ARG A 222 -4.45 12.48 -1.05
C ARG A 222 -2.97 12.56 -0.68
N SER A 223 -2.61 12.09 0.50
CA SER A 223 -1.19 12.02 0.89
C SER A 223 -0.39 11.14 -0.08
N GLU A 224 0.89 11.49 -0.26
CA GLU A 224 1.81 10.72 -1.14
C GLU A 224 2.13 9.33 -0.57
N VAL A 225 1.95 9.13 0.74
CA VAL A 225 2.22 7.85 1.40
C VAL A 225 1.05 6.87 1.27
N VAL A 226 -0.20 7.36 1.30
CA VAL A 226 -1.40 6.49 1.34
C VAL A 226 -2.39 6.84 0.24
N GLY A 227 -2.95 8.05 0.25
CA GLY A 227 -4.14 8.35 -0.54
C GLY A 227 -3.90 8.31 -2.04
N ARG A 228 -2.82 8.93 -2.52
CA ARG A 228 -2.48 8.97 -3.94
C ARG A 228 -2.08 7.60 -4.50
N PRO A 229 -1.15 6.85 -3.87
CA PRO A 229 -0.83 5.50 -4.31
C PRO A 229 -2.04 4.55 -4.27
N LEU A 230 -2.90 4.66 -3.25
CA LEU A 230 -4.13 3.87 -3.17
C LEU A 230 -5.08 4.19 -4.32
N ALA A 231 -5.29 5.48 -4.63
CA ALA A 231 -6.15 5.90 -5.73
C ALA A 231 -5.67 5.33 -7.07
N ALA A 232 -4.36 5.40 -7.32
CA ALA A 232 -3.75 4.82 -8.52
C ALA A 232 -3.91 3.31 -8.58
N LEU A 233 -3.66 2.60 -7.47
CA LEU A 233 -3.74 1.14 -7.38
C LEU A 233 -5.16 0.64 -7.66
N LEU A 234 -6.18 1.23 -7.01
CA LEU A 234 -7.58 0.88 -7.21
C LEU A 234 -8.06 1.20 -8.63
N ALA A 235 -7.63 2.33 -9.18
CA ALA A 235 -7.95 2.72 -10.55
C ALA A 235 -7.28 1.79 -11.58
N ASN A 236 -6.04 1.37 -11.33
CA ASN A 236 -5.34 0.36 -12.13
C ASN A 236 -6.00 -1.02 -12.06
N ASP A 237 -6.76 -1.31 -11.01
CA ASP A 237 -7.61 -2.50 -10.88
C ASP A 237 -9.04 -2.29 -11.44
N GLY A 238 -9.29 -1.16 -12.10
CA GLY A 238 -10.50 -0.89 -12.87
C GLY A 238 -11.57 -0.07 -12.16
N ALA A 239 -11.38 0.34 -10.91
CA ALA A 239 -12.31 1.21 -10.21
C ALA A 239 -12.34 2.63 -10.81
N ARG A 240 -13.45 3.32 -10.61
CA ARG A 240 -13.55 4.77 -10.71
C ARG A 240 -13.29 5.36 -9.34
N VAL A 241 -12.18 6.08 -9.17
CA VAL A 241 -11.78 6.59 -7.86
C VAL A 241 -11.94 8.12 -7.83
N ILE A 242 -12.69 8.62 -6.86
CA ILE A 242 -12.83 10.04 -6.57
C ILE A 242 -11.89 10.35 -5.40
N SER A 243 -10.79 11.02 -5.69
CA SER A 243 -9.80 11.40 -4.70
C SER A 243 -10.03 12.83 -4.25
N VAL A 244 -10.38 12.98 -2.98
CA VAL A 244 -10.71 14.26 -2.32
C VAL A 244 -9.53 14.71 -1.48
N ASP A 245 -9.14 15.98 -1.63
CA ASP A 245 -8.15 16.64 -0.80
C ASP A 245 -8.65 18.05 -0.44
N LEU A 246 -7.87 18.79 0.36
CA LEU A 246 -8.24 20.11 0.86
C LEU A 246 -8.65 21.08 -0.26
N ASP A 247 -7.86 21.15 -1.32
CA ASP A 247 -8.01 22.16 -2.38
C ASP A 247 -8.55 21.60 -3.70
N SER A 248 -8.75 20.28 -3.83
CA SER A 248 -9.12 19.70 -5.12
C SER A 248 -9.75 18.32 -5.02
N ILE A 249 -10.64 18.05 -5.96
CA ILE A 249 -11.19 16.71 -6.18
C ILE A 249 -10.80 16.28 -7.59
N VAL A 250 -10.26 15.06 -7.71
CA VAL A 250 -9.84 14.50 -8.99
C VAL A 250 -10.32 13.07 -9.13
N GLU A 251 -10.59 12.66 -10.37
CA GLU A 251 -10.91 11.28 -10.73
C GLU A 251 -9.63 10.55 -11.16
N PHE A 252 -9.40 9.35 -10.62
CA PHE A 252 -8.44 8.38 -11.14
C PHE A 252 -9.21 7.25 -11.79
N SER A 253 -8.94 6.96 -13.05
CA SER A 253 -9.60 5.86 -13.77
C SER A 253 -8.83 5.46 -15.01
N LYS A 254 -8.83 4.17 -15.35
CA LYS A 254 -8.39 3.72 -16.67
C LYS A 254 -9.42 4.03 -17.78
N ARG A 255 -10.64 4.38 -17.39
CA ARG A 255 -11.77 4.67 -18.28
C ARG A 255 -12.43 5.96 -17.83
N PRO A 256 -11.80 7.13 -18.09
CA PRO A 256 -12.33 8.41 -17.64
C PRO A 256 -13.75 8.64 -18.17
N SER A 257 -14.61 9.21 -17.32
CA SER A 257 -16.03 9.40 -17.63
C SER A 257 -16.31 10.47 -18.70
N LYS A 258 -15.37 11.39 -18.94
CA LYS A 258 -15.44 12.35 -20.05
C LYS A 258 -14.67 11.78 -21.24
N SER A 259 -15.36 11.12 -22.17
CA SER A 259 -14.79 10.84 -23.49
C SER A 259 -14.67 12.17 -24.26
N VAL A 260 -13.47 12.48 -24.71
CA VAL A 260 -13.29 13.48 -25.76
C VAL A 260 -14.02 12.95 -26.99
N GLU A 261 -15.03 13.69 -27.44
CA GLU A 261 -15.89 13.50 -28.60
C GLU A 261 -15.69 12.21 -29.42
N GLY A 262 -16.68 11.33 -29.39
CA GLY A 262 -16.98 10.38 -30.46
C GLY A 262 -16.17 9.07 -30.53
N LYS A 263 -15.11 8.86 -29.74
CA LYS A 263 -14.39 7.58 -29.68
C LYS A 263 -14.78 6.79 -28.44
N LYS A 264 -15.27 5.55 -28.61
CA LYS A 264 -15.35 4.57 -27.52
C LYS A 264 -13.97 4.49 -26.90
N SER A 265 -13.79 5.02 -25.69
CA SER A 265 -12.54 5.03 -24.95
C SER A 265 -12.11 3.59 -24.71
N SER A 266 -11.07 3.14 -25.43
CA SER A 266 -10.35 1.93 -25.02
C SER A 266 -9.76 2.17 -23.63
N ALA A 267 -9.74 1.13 -22.77
CA ALA A 267 -9.11 1.26 -21.45
C ALA A 267 -7.64 1.64 -21.62
N SER A 268 -7.20 2.65 -20.87
CA SER A 268 -5.78 2.98 -20.77
C SER A 268 -5.00 1.85 -20.09
N PRO A 269 -3.71 1.62 -20.39
CA PRO A 269 -2.88 0.63 -19.70
C PRO A 269 -2.73 0.92 -18.21
N HIS A 270 -2.76 2.19 -17.82
CA HIS A 270 -2.74 2.65 -16.43
C HIS A 270 -3.78 3.75 -16.23
N HIS A 271 -3.99 4.18 -14.98
CA HIS A 271 -4.95 5.24 -14.64
C HIS A 271 -4.59 6.58 -15.30
N ILE A 272 -5.63 7.35 -15.55
CA ILE A 272 -5.56 8.75 -15.97
C ILE A 272 -6.20 9.58 -14.85
N THR A 273 -5.63 10.74 -14.56
CA THR A 273 -6.14 11.68 -13.56
C THR A 273 -6.88 12.82 -14.25
N THR A 274 -8.14 13.06 -13.85
CA THR A 274 -9.00 14.11 -14.42
C THR A 274 -9.52 15.02 -13.30
N PRO A 275 -9.32 16.32 -13.34
CA PRO A 275 -9.90 17.27 -12.39
C PRO A 275 -11.43 17.24 -12.42
N LEU A 276 -12.06 17.35 -11.26
CA LEU A 276 -13.52 17.42 -11.09
C LEU A 276 -13.93 18.71 -10.35
N PRO A 277 -13.87 19.88 -11.00
CA PRO A 277 -14.09 21.18 -10.33
C PRO A 277 -15.50 21.34 -9.76
N ASP A 278 -16.52 20.69 -10.36
CA ASP A 278 -17.91 20.77 -9.91
C ASP A 278 -18.30 19.66 -8.90
N MET A 279 -17.35 18.80 -8.54
CA MET A 279 -17.57 17.76 -7.55
C MET A 279 -17.41 18.34 -6.15
N THR A 280 -18.25 17.87 -5.23
CA THR A 280 -18.13 18.16 -3.80
C THR A 280 -17.99 16.85 -3.04
N LEU A 281 -17.45 16.91 -1.81
CA LEU A 281 -17.38 15.73 -0.95
C LEU A 281 -18.77 15.10 -0.75
N HIS A 282 -19.78 15.91 -0.45
CA HIS A 282 -21.16 15.47 -0.30
C HIS A 282 -21.65 14.67 -1.54
N LYS A 283 -21.46 15.21 -2.75
CA LYS A 283 -21.81 14.48 -3.98
C LYS A 283 -21.05 13.17 -4.10
N ALA A 284 -19.73 13.16 -3.84
CA ALA A 284 -18.93 11.96 -3.93
C ALA A 284 -19.41 10.87 -2.97
N LEU A 285 -19.71 11.23 -1.72
CA LEU A 285 -20.22 10.29 -0.69
C LEU A 285 -21.55 9.65 -1.09
N SER A 286 -22.46 10.45 -1.68
CA SER A 286 -23.83 10.01 -1.97
C SER A 286 -23.95 8.88 -3.00
N PHE A 287 -22.94 8.68 -3.85
CA PHE A 287 -22.97 7.62 -4.88
C PHE A 287 -21.83 6.60 -4.78
N SER A 288 -20.91 6.75 -3.82
CA SER A 288 -19.77 5.86 -3.67
C SER A 288 -20.13 4.51 -3.08
N ASP A 289 -19.66 3.43 -3.72
CA ASP A 289 -19.81 2.07 -3.20
C ASP A 289 -18.86 1.82 -2.01
N VAL A 290 -17.72 2.53 -2.00
CA VAL A 290 -16.73 2.47 -0.93
C VAL A 290 -16.26 3.88 -0.57
N VAL A 291 -16.18 4.18 0.71
CA VAL A 291 -15.59 5.41 1.25
C VAL A 291 -14.42 5.07 2.15
N ILE A 292 -13.25 5.60 1.81
CA ILE A 292 -11.99 5.39 2.55
C ILE A 292 -11.53 6.73 3.08
N SER A 293 -11.33 6.85 4.38
CA SER A 293 -10.85 8.10 4.99
C SER A 293 -9.52 7.89 5.70
N ALA A 294 -8.55 8.78 5.37
CA ALA A 294 -7.20 8.79 5.91
C ALA A 294 -6.82 10.18 6.42
N VAL A 295 -7.76 10.91 7.00
CA VAL A 295 -7.57 12.29 7.47
C VAL A 295 -6.97 12.29 8.87
N PRO A 296 -5.75 12.82 9.08
CA PRO A 296 -5.07 12.82 10.39
C PRO A 296 -5.54 13.99 11.28
N VAL A 297 -6.86 14.18 11.38
CA VAL A 297 -7.48 15.28 12.14
C VAL A 297 -8.69 14.73 12.89
N ASP A 298 -8.66 14.79 14.21
CA ASP A 298 -9.72 14.19 15.05
C ASP A 298 -11.09 14.91 14.89
N SER A 299 -11.08 16.22 14.63
CA SER A 299 -12.31 16.97 14.40
C SER A 299 -13.01 16.65 13.06
N PHE A 300 -12.31 16.01 12.13
CA PHE A 300 -12.91 15.62 10.84
C PHE A 300 -13.77 14.37 11.01
N LYS A 301 -15.02 14.47 10.58
CA LYS A 301 -15.95 13.33 10.54
C LYS A 301 -16.68 13.28 9.19
N VAL A 302 -16.77 12.11 8.64
CA VAL A 302 -17.63 11.82 7.48
C VAL A 302 -19.06 11.68 7.98
N PRO A 303 -19.99 12.55 7.52
CA PRO A 303 -21.38 12.51 8.00
C PRO A 303 -22.11 11.26 7.52
N THR A 304 -22.65 10.46 8.43
CA THR A 304 -23.38 9.22 8.11
C THR A 304 -24.54 9.47 7.14
N LYS A 305 -25.28 10.57 7.31
CA LYS A 305 -26.42 10.94 6.46
C LYS A 305 -26.08 11.20 4.99
N GLU A 306 -24.81 11.50 4.69
CA GLU A 306 -24.34 11.77 3.32
C GLU A 306 -23.86 10.53 2.60
N LEU A 307 -23.68 9.42 3.30
CA LEU A 307 -23.24 8.15 2.74
C LEU A 307 -24.36 7.51 1.87
N LYS A 308 -23.93 6.82 0.81
CA LYS A 308 -24.81 5.93 0.05
C LYS A 308 -25.24 4.77 0.95
N ASP A 309 -26.54 4.42 0.92
CA ASP A 309 -27.05 3.26 1.64
C ASP A 309 -26.35 1.97 1.16
N GLY A 310 -25.88 1.16 2.10
CA GLY A 310 -25.20 -0.09 1.82
C GLY A 310 -23.74 0.03 1.37
N CYS A 311 -23.14 1.22 1.42
CA CYS A 311 -21.72 1.41 1.09
C CYS A 311 -20.80 0.67 2.07
N VAL A 312 -19.53 0.56 1.72
CA VAL A 312 -18.45 0.08 2.57
C VAL A 312 -17.67 1.29 3.08
N CYS A 313 -17.40 1.35 4.38
CA CYS A 313 -16.59 2.41 4.99
C CYS A 313 -15.31 1.84 5.59
N VAL A 314 -14.15 2.45 5.29
CA VAL A 314 -12.84 2.05 5.78
C VAL A 314 -12.13 3.24 6.42
N ASN A 315 -11.83 3.15 7.71
CA ASN A 315 -11.02 4.12 8.42
C ASN A 315 -9.56 3.71 8.41
N VAL A 316 -8.69 4.62 7.95
CA VAL A 316 -7.25 4.37 7.80
C VAL A 316 -6.43 5.13 8.82
N ALA A 317 -6.78 6.38 9.09
CA ALA A 317 -6.11 7.21 10.09
C ALA A 317 -6.22 6.62 11.50
N GLY A 318 -5.33 7.04 12.40
CA GLY A 318 -5.43 6.74 13.83
C GLY A 318 -6.71 7.30 14.44
N GLU A 319 -7.12 8.48 13.96
CA GLU A 319 -8.36 9.16 14.32
C GLU A 319 -9.58 8.48 13.70
N LYS A 320 -10.70 8.51 14.42
CA LYS A 320 -11.97 7.98 13.94
C LYS A 320 -12.62 8.99 12.99
N ASN A 321 -12.45 8.84 11.70
CA ASN A 321 -12.97 9.77 10.70
C ASN A 321 -14.46 9.61 10.36
N PHE A 322 -15.13 8.59 10.85
CA PHE A 322 -16.56 8.38 10.65
C PHE A 322 -17.35 8.67 11.91
N GLU A 323 -18.57 9.14 11.76
CA GLU A 323 -19.50 9.30 12.88
C GLU A 323 -19.80 7.93 13.54
N ALA A 324 -20.22 7.94 14.79
CA ALA A 324 -20.43 6.71 15.57
C ALA A 324 -21.54 5.81 15.01
N ASP A 325 -22.52 6.40 14.31
CA ASP A 325 -23.66 5.75 13.69
C ASP A 325 -23.41 5.33 12.22
N VAL A 326 -22.17 5.38 11.74
CA VAL A 326 -21.80 5.01 10.36
C VAL A 326 -22.41 3.69 9.90
N ARG A 327 -22.57 2.72 10.81
CA ARG A 327 -23.14 1.40 10.53
C ARG A 327 -24.65 1.39 10.32
N ASP A 328 -25.32 2.50 10.53
CA ASP A 328 -26.75 2.62 10.22
C ASP A 328 -26.98 2.78 8.71
N ARG A 329 -25.95 3.24 7.97
CA ARG A 329 -25.95 3.33 6.51
C ARG A 329 -24.95 2.40 5.81
N ALA A 330 -23.76 2.26 6.35
CA ALA A 330 -22.76 1.37 5.79
C ALA A 330 -23.13 -0.10 6.00
N SER A 331 -23.06 -0.92 4.95
CA SER A 331 -23.22 -2.38 5.06
C SER A 331 -22.04 -3.03 5.79
N ILE A 332 -20.84 -2.49 5.60
CA ILE A 332 -19.60 -2.94 6.24
C ILE A 332 -18.82 -1.72 6.71
N TYR A 333 -18.31 -1.78 7.93
CA TYR A 333 -17.38 -0.81 8.48
C TYR A 333 -16.10 -1.47 8.96
N VAL A 334 -14.95 -0.95 8.50
CA VAL A 334 -13.61 -1.36 8.91
C VAL A 334 -12.97 -0.19 9.70
N PRO A 335 -12.88 -0.29 11.04
CA PRO A 335 -12.49 0.84 11.88
C PRO A 335 -10.99 1.15 11.89
N SER A 336 -10.15 0.23 11.42
CA SER A 336 -8.69 0.39 11.36
C SER A 336 -8.08 -0.63 10.43
N VAL A 337 -6.94 -0.29 9.79
CA VAL A 337 -6.17 -1.18 8.90
C VAL A 337 -4.76 -1.48 9.42
N GLY A 338 -4.34 -0.94 10.55
CA GLY A 338 -2.96 -0.99 11.04
C GLY A 338 -2.37 -2.40 11.14
N VAL A 339 -3.12 -3.37 11.69
CA VAL A 339 -2.67 -4.78 11.75
C VAL A 339 -2.39 -5.34 10.35
N MET A 340 -3.25 -5.00 9.39
CA MET A 340 -3.09 -5.46 8.02
C MET A 340 -1.91 -4.77 7.32
N THR A 341 -1.67 -3.48 7.62
CA THR A 341 -0.51 -2.72 7.13
C THR A 341 0.80 -3.41 7.53
N ILE A 342 0.96 -3.74 8.82
CA ILE A 342 2.16 -4.43 9.30
C ILE A 342 2.28 -5.82 8.65
N THR A 343 1.19 -6.54 8.49
CA THR A 343 1.20 -7.84 7.82
C THR A 343 1.68 -7.72 6.37
N MET A 344 1.27 -6.67 5.66
CA MET A 344 1.76 -6.43 4.28
C MET A 344 3.21 -5.96 4.24
N LEU A 345 3.66 -5.19 5.21
CA LEU A 345 5.07 -4.82 5.38
C LEU A 345 5.95 -6.06 5.59
N GLN A 346 5.56 -6.96 6.47
CA GLN A 346 6.25 -8.23 6.69
C GLN A 346 6.27 -9.11 5.43
N ARG A 347 5.19 -9.10 4.66
CA ARG A 347 5.12 -9.77 3.36
C ARG A 347 6.06 -9.16 2.32
N ASN A 348 6.19 -7.82 2.30
CA ASN A 348 7.16 -7.12 1.47
C ASN A 348 8.60 -7.50 1.87
N LEU A 349 8.90 -7.59 3.18
CA LEU A 349 10.21 -8.04 3.66
C LEU A 349 10.58 -9.42 3.09
N LEU A 350 9.70 -10.41 3.18
CA LEU A 350 9.98 -11.74 2.63
C LEU A 350 10.16 -11.70 1.10
N ARG A 351 9.40 -10.87 0.42
CA ARG A 351 9.54 -10.67 -1.03
C ARG A 351 10.89 -10.05 -1.40
N LEU A 352 11.37 -9.06 -0.64
CA LEU A 352 12.72 -8.50 -0.84
C LEU A 352 13.82 -9.54 -0.60
N CYS A 353 13.62 -10.42 0.37
CA CYS A 353 14.51 -11.58 0.51
C CYS A 353 14.49 -12.47 -0.75
N GLU A 354 13.32 -12.71 -1.36
CA GLU A 354 13.22 -13.46 -2.63
C GLU A 354 13.96 -12.75 -3.76
N TYR A 355 13.84 -11.43 -3.89
CA TYR A 355 14.60 -10.64 -4.88
C TYR A 355 16.09 -10.89 -4.74
N ARG A 356 16.61 -10.76 -3.53
CA ARG A 356 18.03 -10.98 -3.24
C ARG A 356 18.52 -12.37 -3.64
N ASP A 357 17.74 -13.41 -3.37
CA ASP A 357 18.12 -14.77 -3.74
C ASP A 357 18.09 -14.99 -5.25
N MET A 358 17.15 -14.40 -5.96
CA MET A 358 17.11 -14.44 -7.41
C MET A 358 18.31 -13.72 -8.04
N ILE A 359 18.69 -12.56 -7.49
CA ILE A 359 19.87 -11.81 -7.92
C ILE A 359 21.13 -12.67 -7.75
N LYS A 360 21.34 -13.24 -6.55
CA LYS A 360 22.49 -14.11 -6.29
C LYS A 360 22.57 -15.32 -7.24
N LYS A 361 21.42 -15.92 -7.59
CA LYS A 361 21.37 -17.02 -8.57
C LYS A 361 21.74 -16.57 -9.98
N GLN A 362 21.27 -15.38 -10.39
CA GLN A 362 21.62 -14.81 -11.69
C GLN A 362 23.12 -14.50 -11.79
N GLU A 363 23.70 -13.90 -10.75
CA GLU A 363 25.15 -13.61 -10.68
C GLU A 363 26.01 -14.88 -10.69
N ALA A 364 25.57 -15.95 -9.99
CA ALA A 364 26.29 -17.24 -9.98
C ALA A 364 26.19 -18.01 -11.32
N SER A 365 25.30 -17.61 -12.21
CA SER A 365 25.11 -18.23 -13.54
C SER A 365 25.82 -17.50 -14.68
N LEU A 366 26.44 -16.35 -14.40
CA LEU A 366 27.26 -15.56 -15.31
C LEU A 366 28.74 -15.86 -15.14
#